data_1cf935e693f9a0dfe1b2aee675fda193
#
_entry.id   1cf935e693f9a0dfe1b2aee675fda193
#
_cell.length_a   1.000
_cell.length_b   1.000
_cell.length_c   1.000
_cell.angle_alpha   90.00
_cell.angle_beta   90.00
_cell.angle_gamma   90.00
#
_symmetry.space_group_name_H-M   'P 1'
#
loop_
_entity.id
_entity.type
_entity.pdbx_description
1 polymer ?
#
loop_
_entity_poly.entity_id
_entity_poly.type
_entity_poly.pdbx_seq_one_letter_code
_entity_poly.pdbx_strand_id
1 'polypeptide(L)'
;PVYDDSIPRSRLYGRWITHVWVWIETLSLQLKDSMCGFRVYPVTPTLQLAQRVSLGQRMDFDTEVMVRLYWQGNTSYFVPTRVTYPPDGLSHFDAIKDNCRISLMHTRLFLGMLPRIPSLLFRRASPHWARQQEVKGLWGMRLMLLVWRLLGRKAFSLLLYPVVGVYWLTAATARRASQQWITRVREQLAARQMPIP
;
A
#
# COMPACT_ATOMS: atom_id res chain seq x y z
N PRO A 1 -6.37 11.17 -7.64
CA PRO A 1 -5.76 12.21 -8.45
C PRO A 1 -6.65 13.44 -8.51
N VAL A 2 -6.02 14.62 -8.56
CA VAL A 2 -6.69 15.88 -8.82
C VAL A 2 -6.65 16.09 -10.33
N TYR A 3 -7.83 16.17 -10.95
CA TYR A 3 -7.94 16.34 -12.41
C TYR A 3 -8.10 17.80 -12.75
N ASP A 4 -7.50 18.17 -13.87
CA ASP A 4 -7.67 19.46 -14.51
C ASP A 4 -8.89 19.43 -15.45
N ASP A 5 -9.50 20.57 -15.76
CA ASP A 5 -10.67 20.70 -16.63
C ASP A 5 -10.42 20.23 -18.10
N SER A 6 -9.18 19.89 -18.43
CA SER A 6 -8.77 19.39 -19.75
C SER A 6 -9.18 17.94 -20.05
N ILE A 7 -9.79 17.23 -19.09
CA ILE A 7 -10.09 15.79 -19.27
C ILE A 7 -11.40 15.57 -20.03
N PRO A 8 -11.39 14.78 -21.13
CA PRO A 8 -12.60 14.42 -21.83
C PRO A 8 -13.63 13.71 -20.94
N ARG A 9 -14.88 14.16 -20.96
CA ARG A 9 -15.98 13.59 -20.15
C ARG A 9 -16.14 12.09 -20.33
N SER A 10 -15.93 11.57 -21.53
CA SER A 10 -15.98 10.13 -21.84
C SER A 10 -14.97 9.31 -20.99
N ARG A 11 -13.77 9.86 -20.73
CA ARG A 11 -12.77 9.22 -19.86
C ARG A 11 -13.20 9.21 -18.40
N LEU A 12 -13.87 10.25 -17.95
CA LEU A 12 -14.40 10.31 -16.57
C LEU A 12 -15.49 9.26 -16.37
N TYR A 13 -16.41 9.10 -17.32
CA TYR A 13 -17.47 8.08 -17.27
C TYR A 13 -16.88 6.66 -17.29
N GLY A 14 -15.98 6.37 -18.23
CA GLY A 14 -15.32 5.06 -18.32
C GLY A 14 -14.57 4.70 -17.03
N ARG A 15 -13.88 5.68 -16.44
CA ARG A 15 -13.19 5.51 -15.16
C ARG A 15 -14.17 5.21 -14.02
N TRP A 16 -15.31 5.91 -13.95
CA TRP A 16 -16.29 5.69 -12.89
C TRP A 16 -16.89 4.29 -12.97
N ILE A 17 -17.22 3.82 -14.19
CA ILE A 17 -17.71 2.46 -14.43
C ILE A 17 -16.69 1.42 -13.94
N THR A 18 -15.42 1.57 -14.33
CA THR A 18 -14.35 0.67 -13.88
C THR A 18 -14.20 0.68 -12.35
N HIS A 19 -14.35 1.84 -11.72
CA HIS A 19 -14.31 1.96 -10.27
C HIS A 19 -15.40 1.18 -9.56
N VAL A 20 -16.64 1.29 -10.05
CA VAL A 20 -17.78 0.55 -9.48
C VAL A 20 -17.52 -0.96 -9.58
N TRP A 21 -17.04 -1.44 -10.72
CA TRP A 21 -16.68 -2.84 -10.88
C TRP A 21 -15.60 -3.29 -9.91
N VAL A 22 -14.53 -2.51 -9.75
CA VAL A 22 -13.45 -2.81 -8.80
C VAL A 22 -13.98 -2.86 -7.36
N TRP A 23 -14.90 -1.99 -6.95
CA TRP A 23 -15.53 -2.04 -5.63
C TRP A 23 -16.38 -3.29 -5.43
N ILE A 24 -17.13 -3.70 -6.44
CA ILE A 24 -17.88 -4.96 -6.41
C ILE A 24 -16.90 -6.14 -6.28
N GLU A 25 -15.88 -6.23 -7.12
CA GLU A 25 -14.93 -7.33 -7.18
C GLU A 25 -14.06 -7.46 -5.94
N THR A 26 -13.89 -6.40 -5.20
CA THR A 26 -13.13 -6.38 -3.95
C THR A 26 -13.99 -6.35 -2.70
N LEU A 27 -15.30 -6.15 -2.84
CA LEU A 27 -16.27 -5.88 -1.76
C LEU A 27 -15.76 -4.76 -0.82
N SER A 28 -15.12 -3.74 -1.38
CA SER A 28 -14.45 -2.70 -0.62
C SER A 28 -14.32 -1.39 -1.40
N LEU A 29 -14.52 -0.28 -0.70
CA LEU A 29 -14.28 1.07 -1.21
C LEU A 29 -12.83 1.55 -1.00
N GLN A 30 -11.91 0.68 -0.56
CA GLN A 30 -10.53 1.06 -0.26
C GLN A 30 -9.71 1.37 -1.52
N LEU A 31 -10.04 0.74 -2.64
CA LEU A 31 -9.37 0.98 -3.92
C LEU A 31 -9.96 2.23 -4.57
N LYS A 32 -9.26 3.36 -4.41
CA LYS A 32 -9.75 4.69 -4.83
C LYS A 32 -9.44 5.04 -6.28
N ASP A 33 -8.47 4.39 -6.89
CA ASP A 33 -8.07 4.65 -8.27
C ASP A 33 -7.60 3.38 -8.98
N SER A 34 -8.41 2.92 -9.94
CA SER A 34 -8.14 1.73 -10.75
C SER A 34 -7.55 2.05 -12.12
N MET A 35 -7.49 3.33 -12.53
CA MET A 35 -7.12 3.73 -13.89
C MET A 35 -5.79 4.48 -14.00
N CYS A 36 -5.17 4.84 -12.87
CA CYS A 36 -3.87 5.49 -12.89
C CYS A 36 -2.79 4.46 -13.26
N GLY A 37 -2.05 4.70 -14.34
CA GLY A 37 -0.95 3.84 -14.78
C GLY A 37 0.35 4.03 -14.01
N PHE A 38 0.48 5.09 -13.20
CA PHE A 38 1.67 5.30 -12.38
C PHE A 38 1.54 4.53 -11.06
N ARG A 39 2.17 3.36 -10.99
CA ARG A 39 2.05 2.43 -9.86
C ARG A 39 3.38 1.80 -9.50
N VAL A 40 3.50 1.46 -8.22
CA VAL A 40 4.60 0.65 -7.69
C VAL A 40 4.00 -0.64 -7.13
N TYR A 41 4.47 -1.75 -7.64
CA TYR A 41 4.03 -3.08 -7.22
C TYR A 41 5.09 -3.77 -6.35
N PRO A 42 4.68 -4.48 -5.29
CA PRO A 42 5.61 -5.31 -4.51
C PRO A 42 6.08 -6.50 -5.38
N VAL A 43 7.38 -6.63 -5.57
CA VAL A 43 7.97 -7.58 -6.54
C VAL A 43 7.55 -9.02 -6.25
N THR A 44 7.74 -9.50 -5.03
CA THR A 44 7.51 -10.91 -4.68
C THR A 44 6.05 -11.35 -4.89
N PRO A 45 5.01 -10.68 -4.35
CA PRO A 45 3.64 -11.11 -4.57
C PRO A 45 3.18 -10.91 -6.02
N THR A 46 3.70 -9.90 -6.72
CA THR A 46 3.37 -9.69 -8.13
C THR A 46 3.96 -10.77 -9.03
N LEU A 47 5.20 -11.17 -8.77
CA LEU A 47 5.84 -12.27 -9.50
C LEU A 47 5.10 -13.60 -9.25
N GLN A 48 4.77 -13.90 -8.02
CA GLN A 48 3.98 -15.09 -7.68
C GLN A 48 2.61 -15.09 -8.35
N LEU A 49 1.97 -13.92 -8.46
CA LEU A 49 0.71 -13.76 -9.17
C LEU A 49 0.89 -14.05 -10.66
N ALA A 50 1.89 -13.44 -11.31
CA ALA A 50 2.17 -13.63 -12.73
C ALA A 50 2.52 -15.08 -13.10
N GLN A 51 3.12 -15.83 -12.18
CA GLN A 51 3.43 -17.25 -12.37
C GLN A 51 2.17 -18.15 -12.26
N ARG A 52 1.15 -17.71 -11.52
CA ARG A 52 -0.07 -18.51 -11.26
C ARG A 52 -1.22 -18.21 -12.20
N VAL A 53 -1.26 -17.03 -12.76
CA VAL A 53 -2.39 -16.52 -13.55
C VAL A 53 -1.87 -15.82 -14.78
N SER A 54 -2.48 -16.12 -15.94
CA SER A 54 -2.26 -15.32 -17.14
C SER A 54 -2.94 -13.95 -16.96
N LEU A 55 -2.14 -12.92 -16.78
CA LEU A 55 -2.57 -11.55 -16.62
C LEU A 55 -2.79 -10.90 -17.99
N GLY A 56 -3.65 -9.88 -18.02
CA GLY A 56 -3.81 -9.01 -19.17
C GLY A 56 -2.48 -8.35 -19.55
N GLN A 57 -2.36 -7.89 -20.80
CA GLN A 57 -1.09 -7.34 -21.32
C GLN A 57 -1.21 -5.89 -21.80
N ARG A 58 -2.39 -5.28 -21.68
CA ARG A 58 -2.66 -3.92 -22.13
C ARG A 58 -3.42 -3.13 -21.07
N MET A 59 -4.54 -2.50 -21.46
CA MET A 59 -5.36 -1.66 -20.59
C MET A 59 -6.04 -2.42 -19.44
N ASP A 60 -6.12 -3.73 -19.57
CA ASP A 60 -6.67 -4.67 -18.59
C ASP A 60 -5.64 -5.05 -17.49
N PHE A 61 -4.32 -4.94 -17.75
CA PHE A 61 -3.27 -5.38 -16.84
C PHE A 61 -3.34 -4.72 -15.45
N ASP A 62 -3.33 -3.40 -15.42
CA ASP A 62 -3.19 -2.63 -14.17
C ASP A 62 -4.35 -2.87 -13.20
N THR A 63 -5.56 -2.93 -13.72
CA THR A 63 -6.76 -3.18 -12.91
C THR A 63 -6.78 -4.62 -12.41
N GLU A 64 -6.46 -5.58 -13.27
CA GLU A 64 -6.44 -7.00 -12.91
C GLU A 64 -5.42 -7.29 -11.81
N VAL A 65 -4.19 -6.81 -11.98
CA VAL A 65 -3.11 -7.00 -10.98
C VAL A 65 -3.50 -6.39 -9.64
N MET A 66 -4.06 -5.17 -9.64
CA MET A 66 -4.45 -4.48 -8.41
C MET A 66 -5.53 -5.26 -7.64
N VAL A 67 -6.59 -5.72 -8.32
CA VAL A 67 -7.68 -6.48 -7.69
C VAL A 67 -7.15 -7.82 -7.14
N ARG A 68 -6.33 -8.54 -7.93
CA ARG A 68 -5.80 -9.83 -7.51
C ARG A 68 -4.81 -9.71 -6.36
N LEU A 69 -3.95 -8.70 -6.34
CA LEU A 69 -3.08 -8.41 -5.20
C LEU A 69 -3.90 -8.03 -3.96
N TYR A 70 -4.98 -7.29 -4.15
CA TYR A 70 -5.92 -7.00 -3.06
C TYR A 70 -6.50 -8.31 -2.50
N TRP A 71 -6.94 -9.28 -3.31
CA TRP A 71 -7.43 -10.57 -2.85
C TRP A 71 -6.39 -11.38 -2.08
N GLN A 72 -5.10 -11.23 -2.41
CA GLN A 72 -3.98 -11.87 -1.69
C GLN A 72 -3.65 -11.22 -0.33
N GLY A 73 -4.35 -10.18 0.05
CA GLY A 73 -4.11 -9.52 1.34
C GLY A 73 -3.24 -8.26 1.24
N ASN A 74 -2.74 -7.90 0.07
CA ASN A 74 -1.94 -6.70 -0.10
C ASN A 74 -2.79 -5.44 0.09
N THR A 75 -2.21 -4.40 0.69
CA THR A 75 -2.87 -3.12 0.92
C THR A 75 -2.38 -2.10 -0.10
N SER A 76 -3.31 -1.35 -0.69
CA SER A 76 -3.00 -0.30 -1.66
C SER A 76 -2.94 1.06 -0.98
N TYR A 77 -1.95 1.86 -1.35
CA TYR A 77 -1.77 3.25 -0.92
C TYR A 77 -1.94 4.18 -2.09
N PHE A 78 -2.67 5.25 -1.88
CA PHE A 78 -2.97 6.24 -2.91
C PHE A 78 -2.31 7.57 -2.53
N VAL A 79 -1.36 7.98 -3.35
CA VAL A 79 -0.71 9.29 -3.21
C VAL A 79 -1.43 10.27 -4.12
N PRO A 80 -1.93 11.40 -3.60
CA PRO A 80 -2.53 12.43 -4.42
C PRO A 80 -1.51 12.94 -5.44
N THR A 81 -1.80 12.78 -6.72
CA THR A 81 -0.93 13.19 -7.81
C THR A 81 -1.75 14.00 -8.82
N ARG A 82 -1.20 15.12 -9.26
CA ARG A 82 -1.82 15.92 -10.32
C ARG A 82 -1.56 15.25 -11.66
N VAL A 83 -2.62 15.02 -12.42
CA VAL A 83 -2.54 14.44 -13.77
C VAL A 83 -2.95 15.51 -14.77
N THR A 84 -2.03 15.82 -15.67
CA THR A 84 -2.26 16.77 -16.77
C THR A 84 -2.24 16.00 -18.09
N TYR A 85 -3.21 16.26 -18.94
CA TYR A 85 -3.29 15.68 -20.27
C TYR A 85 -2.80 16.69 -21.29
N PRO A 86 -1.69 16.43 -21.99
CA PRO A 86 -1.26 17.32 -23.07
C PRO A 86 -2.29 17.29 -24.22
N PRO A 87 -2.55 18.44 -24.87
CA PRO A 87 -3.54 18.53 -25.98
C PRO A 87 -3.20 17.60 -27.14
N ASP A 88 -1.93 17.36 -27.39
CA ASP A 88 -1.41 16.53 -28.49
C ASP A 88 -1.10 15.08 -28.05
N GLY A 89 -1.62 14.64 -26.90
CA GLY A 89 -1.36 13.32 -26.35
C GLY A 89 -1.94 12.20 -27.23
N LEU A 90 -1.08 11.34 -27.77
CA LEU A 90 -1.50 10.16 -28.53
C LEU A 90 -2.16 9.14 -27.59
N SER A 91 -3.40 8.77 -27.90
CA SER A 91 -4.10 7.70 -27.20
C SER A 91 -3.91 6.38 -27.93
N HIS A 92 -3.30 5.41 -27.27
CA HIS A 92 -3.16 4.02 -27.77
C HIS A 92 -4.39 3.15 -27.45
N PHE A 93 -5.49 3.75 -27.00
CA PHE A 93 -6.72 3.06 -26.64
C PHE A 93 -7.55 2.73 -27.90
N ASP A 94 -7.76 1.42 -28.15
CA ASP A 94 -8.69 0.93 -29.16
C ASP A 94 -10.06 0.73 -28.51
N ALA A 95 -11.05 1.55 -28.95
CA ALA A 95 -12.35 1.61 -28.29
C ALA A 95 -13.10 0.27 -28.31
N ILE A 96 -12.94 -0.56 -29.33
CA ILE A 96 -13.63 -1.85 -29.41
C ILE A 96 -12.83 -2.94 -28.72
N LYS A 97 -11.58 -3.11 -29.14
CA LYS A 97 -10.72 -4.20 -28.64
C LYS A 97 -10.40 -4.09 -27.16
N ASP A 98 -10.07 -2.87 -26.69
CA ASP A 98 -9.73 -2.67 -25.29
C ASP A 98 -10.96 -2.71 -24.39
N ASN A 99 -12.15 -2.23 -24.84
CA ASN A 99 -13.38 -2.42 -24.08
C ASN A 99 -13.80 -3.90 -23.99
N CYS A 100 -13.65 -4.70 -25.05
CA CYS A 100 -13.89 -6.13 -24.98
C CYS A 100 -12.95 -6.83 -23.99
N ARG A 101 -11.64 -6.47 -23.98
CA ARG A 101 -10.67 -7.01 -23.04
C ARG A 101 -10.97 -6.63 -21.60
N ILE A 102 -11.30 -5.34 -21.36
CA ILE A 102 -11.67 -4.84 -20.05
C ILE A 102 -12.95 -5.54 -19.55
N SER A 103 -13.94 -5.71 -20.40
CA SER A 103 -15.19 -6.41 -20.04
C SER A 103 -14.93 -7.88 -19.70
N LEU A 104 -14.10 -8.57 -20.49
CA LEU A 104 -13.71 -9.95 -20.20
C LEU A 104 -12.91 -10.05 -18.89
N MET A 105 -11.99 -9.12 -18.65
CA MET A 105 -11.24 -9.03 -17.40
C MET A 105 -12.19 -8.88 -16.21
N HIS A 106 -13.11 -7.92 -16.23
CA HIS A 106 -14.09 -7.72 -15.17
C HIS A 106 -14.98 -8.95 -14.96
N THR A 107 -15.40 -9.63 -16.04
CA THR A 107 -16.15 -10.88 -15.94
C THR A 107 -15.34 -11.95 -15.19
N ARG A 108 -14.05 -12.13 -15.54
CA ARG A 108 -13.16 -13.08 -14.86
C ARG A 108 -12.94 -12.72 -13.38
N LEU A 109 -12.77 -11.43 -13.09
CA LEU A 109 -12.61 -10.95 -11.72
C LEU A 109 -13.90 -11.14 -10.93
N PHE A 110 -15.06 -10.83 -11.49
CA PHE A 110 -16.34 -11.04 -10.82
C PHE A 110 -16.56 -12.52 -10.48
N LEU A 111 -16.37 -13.42 -11.43
CA LEU A 111 -16.47 -14.86 -11.18
C LEU A 111 -15.43 -15.35 -10.17
N GLY A 112 -14.20 -14.81 -10.26
CA GLY A 112 -13.13 -15.12 -9.30
C GLY A 112 -13.39 -14.58 -7.90
N MET A 113 -14.17 -13.51 -7.75
CA MET A 113 -14.57 -12.95 -6.46
C MET A 113 -15.54 -13.88 -5.72
N LEU A 114 -16.49 -14.52 -6.42
CA LEU A 114 -17.56 -15.31 -5.80
C LEU A 114 -17.06 -16.31 -4.74
N PRO A 115 -16.08 -17.20 -5.00
CA PRO A 115 -15.57 -18.12 -3.99
C PRO A 115 -14.79 -17.42 -2.85
N ARG A 116 -14.41 -16.14 -3.05
CA ARG A 116 -13.63 -15.34 -2.11
C ARG A 116 -14.48 -14.44 -1.23
N ILE A 117 -15.80 -14.38 -1.45
CA ILE A 117 -16.73 -13.55 -0.66
C ILE A 117 -16.51 -13.69 0.84
N PRO A 118 -16.46 -14.89 1.44
CA PRO A 118 -16.28 -15.00 2.89
C PRO A 118 -14.96 -14.37 3.36
N SER A 119 -13.85 -14.62 2.63
CA SER A 119 -12.54 -14.09 2.99
C SER A 119 -12.43 -12.58 2.81
N LEU A 120 -13.17 -12.01 1.85
CA LEU A 120 -13.19 -10.57 1.58
C LEU A 120 -14.04 -9.82 2.64
N LEU A 121 -15.19 -10.37 3.04
CA LEU A 121 -16.06 -9.78 4.06
C LEU A 121 -15.43 -9.81 5.45
N PHE A 122 -14.75 -10.90 5.79
CA PHE A 122 -14.09 -11.03 7.11
C PHE A 122 -12.63 -10.55 7.11
N ARG A 123 -12.20 -9.91 6.05
CA ARG A 123 -10.85 -9.38 5.93
C ARG A 123 -10.60 -8.29 6.95
N ARG A 124 -9.78 -8.58 7.94
CA ARG A 124 -9.21 -7.56 8.82
C ARG A 124 -8.13 -6.82 8.05
N ALA A 125 -8.27 -5.51 7.90
CA ALA A 125 -7.21 -4.69 7.35
C ALA A 125 -5.96 -4.89 8.20
N SER A 126 -4.89 -5.46 7.61
CA SER A 126 -3.61 -5.52 8.31
C SER A 126 -3.16 -4.09 8.59
N PRO A 127 -2.78 -3.76 9.83
CA PRO A 127 -2.29 -2.42 10.13
C PRO A 127 -0.96 -2.23 9.39
N HIS A 128 -1.00 -1.41 8.36
CA HIS A 128 0.23 -1.03 7.65
C HIS A 128 1.11 -0.19 8.57
N TRP A 129 2.44 -0.40 8.47
CA TRP A 129 3.41 0.35 9.26
C TRP A 129 3.24 1.88 9.17
N ALA A 130 2.82 2.43 8.01
CA ALA A 130 2.52 3.86 7.84
C ALA A 130 1.22 4.33 8.54
N ARG A 131 0.34 3.40 8.97
CA ARG A 131 -0.81 3.65 9.83
C ARG A 131 -0.55 3.32 11.29
N GLN A 132 0.61 2.76 11.63
CA GLN A 132 1.06 2.81 13.00
C GLN A 132 1.22 4.30 13.31
N GLN A 133 0.13 4.88 13.84
CA GLN A 133 0.20 6.19 14.46
C GLN A 133 1.45 6.14 15.34
N GLU A 134 2.36 7.08 15.09
CA GLU A 134 3.42 7.36 16.03
C GLU A 134 2.75 7.30 17.40
N VAL A 135 3.19 6.35 18.21
CA VAL A 135 2.65 6.10 19.53
C VAL A 135 2.46 7.47 20.15
N LYS A 136 1.23 7.85 20.55
CA LYS A 136 0.78 9.15 21.04
C LYS A 136 1.86 9.92 21.80
N GLY A 137 2.93 10.29 21.15
CA GLY A 137 4.21 10.65 21.73
C GLY A 137 4.62 12.11 21.52
N LEU A 138 3.86 12.87 20.73
CA LEU A 138 4.16 14.31 20.60
C LEU A 138 4.15 15.01 21.95
N TRP A 139 3.26 14.63 22.85
CA TRP A 139 3.24 15.13 24.23
C TRP A 139 4.44 14.68 25.04
N GLY A 140 4.80 13.40 24.95
CA GLY A 140 6.00 12.86 25.60
C GLY A 140 7.28 13.52 25.11
N MET A 141 7.44 13.69 23.80
CA MET A 141 8.58 14.41 23.23
C MET A 141 8.64 15.88 23.65
N ARG A 142 7.49 16.58 23.68
CA ARG A 142 7.44 17.96 24.18
C ARG A 142 7.80 18.06 25.66
N LEU A 143 7.30 17.13 26.47
CA LEU A 143 7.64 17.05 27.90
C LEU A 143 9.14 16.79 28.08
N MET A 144 9.71 15.85 27.33
CA MET A 144 11.13 15.55 27.37
C MET A 144 12.01 16.75 26.94
N LEU A 145 11.58 17.48 25.90
CA LEU A 145 12.25 18.72 25.49
C LEU A 145 12.15 19.81 26.55
N LEU A 146 11.00 19.92 27.23
CA LEU A 146 10.82 20.86 28.33
C LEU A 146 11.75 20.53 29.50
N VAL A 147 11.80 19.27 29.91
CA VAL A 147 12.71 18.78 30.95
C VAL A 147 14.16 19.05 30.59
N TRP A 148 14.56 18.79 29.34
CA TRP A 148 15.92 19.07 28.87
C TRP A 148 16.25 20.57 28.93
N ARG A 149 15.29 21.45 28.55
CA ARG A 149 15.47 22.91 28.59
C ARG A 149 15.56 23.47 30.01
N LEU A 150 14.73 22.96 30.94
CA LEU A 150 14.61 23.49 32.29
C LEU A 150 15.62 22.91 33.28
N LEU A 151 15.85 21.60 33.20
CA LEU A 151 16.61 20.85 34.20
C LEU A 151 17.96 20.34 33.63
N GLY A 152 18.20 20.58 32.35
CA GLY A 152 19.45 20.25 31.69
C GLY A 152 19.66 18.75 31.40
N ARG A 153 20.85 18.43 30.85
CA ARG A 153 21.18 17.11 30.29
C ARG A 153 21.15 15.98 31.33
N LYS A 154 21.58 16.24 32.56
CA LYS A 154 21.65 15.19 33.59
C LYS A 154 20.27 14.70 34.03
N ALA A 155 19.34 15.63 34.28
CA ALA A 155 17.97 15.31 34.65
C ALA A 155 17.18 14.64 33.48
N PHE A 156 17.43 15.10 32.27
CA PHE A 156 16.90 14.45 31.06
C PHE A 156 17.37 13.00 30.95
N SER A 157 18.67 12.71 31.10
CA SER A 157 19.19 11.36 31.04
C SER A 157 18.61 10.45 32.13
N LEU A 158 18.44 10.97 33.35
CA LEU A 158 17.84 10.22 34.46
C LEU A 158 16.38 9.85 34.18
N LEU A 159 15.61 10.79 33.59
CA LEU A 159 14.21 10.55 33.23
C LEU A 159 14.07 9.61 32.02
N LEU A 160 15.06 9.56 31.16
CA LEU A 160 15.05 8.71 29.98
C LEU A 160 15.02 7.22 30.32
N TYR A 161 15.72 6.80 31.38
CA TYR A 161 15.80 5.38 31.80
C TYR A 161 14.41 4.77 32.08
N PRO A 162 13.56 5.32 32.96
CA PRO A 162 12.25 4.76 33.21
C PRO A 162 11.33 4.86 31.98
N VAL A 163 11.42 5.92 31.19
CA VAL A 163 10.62 6.07 29.97
C VAL A 163 10.98 4.99 28.93
N VAL A 164 12.28 4.75 28.71
CA VAL A 164 12.74 3.68 27.83
C VAL A 164 12.36 2.31 28.40
N GLY A 165 12.46 2.12 29.72
CA GLY A 165 12.02 0.89 30.39
C GLY A 165 10.54 0.58 30.16
N VAL A 166 9.66 1.55 30.37
CA VAL A 166 8.21 1.40 30.12
C VAL A 166 7.96 1.13 28.64
N TYR A 167 8.62 1.89 27.76
CA TYR A 167 8.49 1.66 26.31
C TYR A 167 8.97 0.27 25.91
N TRP A 168 10.10 -0.19 26.48
CA TRP A 168 10.62 -1.52 26.23
C TRP A 168 9.66 -2.62 26.70
N LEU A 169 8.99 -2.45 27.82
CA LEU A 169 8.01 -3.39 28.35
C LEU A 169 6.72 -3.42 27.52
N THR A 170 6.23 -2.26 27.08
CA THR A 170 4.92 -2.11 26.42
C THR A 170 4.97 -2.28 24.90
N ALA A 171 6.08 -1.94 24.24
CA ALA A 171 6.19 -1.93 22.78
C ALA A 171 6.65 -3.30 22.21
N ALA A 172 5.87 -4.35 22.45
CA ALA A 172 6.21 -5.70 21.96
C ALA A 172 6.41 -5.77 20.44
N THR A 173 5.63 -5.01 19.68
CA THR A 173 5.74 -4.97 18.20
C THR A 173 7.06 -4.34 17.74
N ALA A 174 7.48 -3.24 18.37
CA ALA A 174 8.74 -2.59 18.05
C ALA A 174 9.95 -3.49 18.41
N ARG A 175 9.89 -4.19 19.55
CA ARG A 175 10.94 -5.16 19.93
C ARG A 175 11.06 -6.29 18.91
N ARG A 176 9.95 -6.88 18.48
CA ARG A 176 9.94 -7.94 17.45
C ARG A 176 10.52 -7.45 16.12
N ALA A 177 10.13 -6.27 15.69
CA ALA A 177 10.68 -5.67 14.47
C ALA A 177 12.19 -5.43 14.56
N SER A 178 12.67 -4.90 15.69
CA SER A 178 14.10 -4.70 15.96
C SER A 178 14.87 -6.02 15.98
N GLN A 179 14.35 -7.06 16.64
CA GLN A 179 14.94 -8.39 16.65
C GLN A 179 15.04 -9.00 15.27
N GLN A 180 13.97 -8.92 14.49
CA GLN A 180 13.96 -9.41 13.11
C GLN A 180 14.99 -8.69 12.24
N TRP A 181 15.16 -7.39 12.43
CA TRP A 181 16.15 -6.62 11.70
C TRP A 181 17.57 -7.05 12.09
N ILE A 182 17.87 -7.16 13.38
CA ILE A 182 19.17 -7.63 13.88
C ILE A 182 19.50 -9.02 13.35
N THR A 183 18.53 -9.95 13.36
CA THR A 183 18.73 -11.30 12.82
C THR A 183 19.09 -11.27 11.33
N ARG A 184 18.35 -10.50 10.52
CA ARG A 184 18.65 -10.35 9.10
C ARG A 184 20.04 -9.74 8.83
N VAL A 185 20.42 -8.72 9.62
CA VAL A 185 21.75 -8.12 9.51
C VAL A 185 22.85 -9.13 9.86
N ARG A 186 22.68 -9.91 10.93
CA ARG A 186 23.62 -10.96 11.31
C ARG A 186 23.75 -12.04 10.24
N GLU A 187 22.66 -12.50 9.67
CA GLU A 187 22.65 -13.48 8.57
C GLU A 187 23.39 -12.93 7.35
N GLN A 188 23.17 -11.66 6.99
CA GLN A 188 23.85 -11.03 5.86
C GLN A 188 25.35 -10.82 6.12
N LEU A 189 25.74 -10.45 7.34
CA LEU A 189 27.14 -10.30 7.72
C LEU A 189 27.84 -11.65 7.72
N ALA A 190 27.21 -12.70 8.27
CA ALA A 190 27.73 -14.05 8.22
C ALA A 190 27.92 -14.56 6.78
N ALA A 191 26.93 -14.29 5.91
CA ALA A 191 27.02 -14.65 4.48
C ALA A 191 28.14 -13.90 3.74
N ARG A 192 28.54 -12.73 4.20
CA ARG A 192 29.62 -11.91 3.64
C ARG A 192 30.97 -12.12 4.33
N GLN A 193 31.07 -13.03 5.30
CA GLN A 193 32.26 -13.26 6.15
C GLN A 193 32.79 -11.98 6.82
N MET A 194 31.90 -11.03 7.10
CA MET A 194 32.24 -9.79 7.81
C MET A 194 32.15 -9.99 9.33
N PRO A 195 33.01 -9.33 10.13
CA PRO A 195 32.89 -9.42 11.58
C PRO A 195 31.54 -8.86 12.05
N ILE A 196 30.90 -9.58 12.95
CA ILE A 196 29.64 -9.16 13.58
C ILE A 196 29.97 -8.09 14.62
N PRO A 197 29.37 -6.89 14.56
CA PRO A 197 29.58 -5.84 15.54
C PRO A 197 29.01 -6.17 16.91
#